data_187a6a8d51f1a970c2cfbaf38b03cd0c
#
_entry.id   187a6a8d51f1a970c2cfbaf38b03cd0c
#
_cell.length_a   1.000
_cell.length_b   1.000
_cell.length_c   1.000
_cell.angle_alpha   90.00
_cell.angle_beta   90.00
_cell.angle_gamma   90.00
#
_symmetry.space_group_name_H-M   'P 1'
#
loop_
_entity.id
_entity.type
_entity.pdbx_description
1 polymer ?
#
loop_
_entity_poly.entity_id
_entity_poly.type
_entity_poly.pdbx_seq_one_letter_code
_entity_poly.pdbx_strand_id
1 'polypeptide(L)'
;MTLLHWTLPLPAGYRRDDVIAFHGRDGEAVAEQVTPTGLRKGILLAGVPVVLDVAFTPDAAICQADIDGDGDLEAPLHGALLNILGLRIDPQPFAQLAAGDPLLAPLVRVNPGLRIVQSASPFEALTWAIIGQQINLPFAISLRRTFILQAGRQHGSGLWCYPEARDVARLEIEDLTSRKFSRAKAETLLRLARLVDEGTLSLELPASGDVAAMSQALLAVKGIGPWTVNYALLRGYGYADCSLHGDVAIRAALQKLLGEEAKPDMARTEQWLRQYAPHRTMAAAHLWASLQPPASDG
;
A
#
# COMPACT_ATOMS: atom_id res chain seq x y z
N MET A 1 13.51 -24.20 8.76
CA MET A 1 13.62 -22.78 9.09
C MET A 1 14.78 -22.22 8.26
N THR A 2 14.47 -21.39 7.27
CA THR A 2 15.46 -20.86 6.32
C THR A 2 15.56 -19.36 6.53
N LEU A 3 16.79 -18.82 6.62
CA LEU A 3 17.04 -17.39 6.77
C LEU A 3 17.66 -16.85 5.49
N LEU A 4 17.07 -15.78 4.95
CA LEU A 4 17.65 -15.01 3.87
C LEU A 4 18.00 -13.61 4.36
N HIS A 5 19.04 -12.99 3.78
CA HIS A 5 19.54 -11.68 4.21
C HIS A 5 19.78 -10.78 3.01
N TRP A 6 19.43 -9.49 3.19
CA TRP A 6 19.74 -8.44 2.22
C TRP A 6 20.25 -7.20 2.95
N THR A 7 21.12 -6.47 2.28
CA THR A 7 21.47 -5.10 2.64
C THR A 7 21.02 -4.21 1.48
N LEU A 8 19.95 -3.45 1.71
CA LEU A 8 19.40 -2.56 0.70
C LEU A 8 19.90 -1.14 0.94
N PRO A 9 20.62 -0.53 -0.01
CA PRO A 9 21.09 0.84 0.14
C PRO A 9 19.87 1.78 0.19
N LEU A 10 19.92 2.74 1.11
CA LEU A 10 18.90 3.76 1.23
C LEU A 10 19.44 5.07 0.63
N PRO A 11 18.63 5.79 -0.18
CA PRO A 11 19.04 7.05 -0.74
C PRO A 11 19.22 8.12 0.36
N ALA A 12 20.05 9.12 0.07
CA ALA A 12 20.24 10.25 0.98
C ALA A 12 18.90 10.91 1.34
N GLY A 13 18.70 11.21 2.62
CA GLY A 13 17.46 11.79 3.12
C GLY A 13 16.27 10.81 3.11
N TYR A 14 16.53 9.51 3.16
CA TYR A 14 15.47 8.50 3.25
C TYR A 14 14.60 8.69 4.49
N ARG A 15 13.29 8.70 4.28
CA ARG A 15 12.29 8.96 5.31
C ARG A 15 11.80 7.66 5.96
N ARG A 16 12.63 7.06 6.81
CA ARG A 16 12.28 5.83 7.54
C ARG A 16 10.99 6.00 8.36
N ASP A 17 10.75 7.21 8.90
CA ASP A 17 9.60 7.47 9.75
C ASP A 17 8.27 7.34 8.98
N ASP A 18 8.25 7.62 7.67
CA ASP A 18 7.09 7.36 6.82
C ASP A 18 6.78 5.85 6.76
N VAL A 19 7.82 5.00 6.71
CA VAL A 19 7.69 3.53 6.71
C VAL A 19 7.18 3.04 8.06
N ILE A 20 7.80 3.52 9.14
CA ILE A 20 7.40 3.18 10.51
C ILE A 20 5.94 3.59 10.76
N ALA A 21 5.56 4.82 10.40
CA ALA A 21 4.18 5.30 10.56
C ALA A 21 3.18 4.50 9.71
N PHE A 22 3.56 4.13 8.49
CA PHE A 22 2.68 3.35 7.61
C PHE A 22 2.42 1.94 8.16
N HIS A 23 3.44 1.23 8.62
CA HIS A 23 3.31 -0.13 9.13
C HIS A 23 2.87 -0.17 10.60
N GLY A 24 3.12 0.87 11.38
CA GLY A 24 2.70 0.97 12.79
C GLY A 24 1.25 1.38 13.01
N ARG A 25 0.40 1.42 11.99
CA ARG A 25 -0.99 1.90 12.09
C ARG A 25 -1.90 1.01 12.96
N ASP A 26 -1.61 -0.29 13.04
CA ASP A 26 -2.33 -1.21 13.92
C ASP A 26 -1.66 -1.28 15.29
N GLY A 27 -2.23 -0.59 16.27
CA GLY A 27 -1.70 -0.57 17.65
C GLY A 27 -1.68 -1.94 18.35
N GLU A 28 -2.43 -2.93 17.86
CA GLU A 28 -2.39 -4.31 18.38
C GLU A 28 -1.23 -5.13 17.77
N ALA A 29 -0.54 -4.57 16.77
CA ALA A 29 0.67 -5.15 16.19
C ALA A 29 0.55 -6.62 15.76
N VAL A 30 -0.62 -7.00 15.20
CA VAL A 30 -0.94 -8.41 14.90
C VAL A 30 -0.02 -8.98 13.82
N ALA A 31 0.19 -8.26 12.71
CA ALA A 31 1.02 -8.69 11.60
C ALA A 31 2.21 -7.75 11.32
N GLU A 32 2.23 -6.60 11.97
CA GLU A 32 3.31 -5.62 11.86
C GLU A 32 3.69 -5.10 13.25
N GLN A 33 4.97 -5.12 13.53
CA GLN A 33 5.56 -4.57 14.75
C GLN A 33 6.61 -3.55 14.36
N VAL A 34 6.57 -2.36 14.94
CA VAL A 34 7.51 -1.30 14.63
C VAL A 34 8.26 -0.83 15.87
N THR A 35 9.49 -0.41 15.67
CA THR A 35 10.31 0.31 16.65
C THR A 35 10.80 1.59 15.98
N PRO A 36 11.41 2.54 16.71
CA PRO A 36 11.98 3.74 16.09
C PRO A 36 13.03 3.45 15.00
N THR A 37 13.61 2.26 15.00
CA THR A 37 14.72 1.87 14.10
C THR A 37 14.46 0.59 13.35
N GLY A 38 13.24 0.04 13.36
CA GLY A 38 13.00 -1.25 12.74
C GLY A 38 11.53 -1.56 12.50
N LEU A 39 11.31 -2.57 11.70
CA LEU A 39 10.01 -3.09 11.32
C LEU A 39 10.07 -4.62 11.25
N ARG A 40 9.08 -5.29 11.82
CA ARG A 40 8.80 -6.70 11.57
C ARG A 40 7.44 -6.83 10.89
N LYS A 41 7.35 -7.62 9.83
CA LYS A 41 6.10 -7.82 9.09
C LYS A 41 5.92 -9.29 8.73
N GLY A 42 4.79 -9.86 9.14
CA GLY A 42 4.38 -11.21 8.77
C GLY A 42 3.60 -11.22 7.46
N ILE A 43 4.00 -12.07 6.52
CA ILE A 43 3.33 -12.28 5.23
C ILE A 43 3.24 -13.78 4.93
N LEU A 44 2.19 -14.20 4.24
CA LEU A 44 2.18 -15.48 3.55
C LEU A 44 2.73 -15.28 2.14
N LEU A 45 3.60 -16.18 1.71
CA LEU A 45 4.17 -16.16 0.38
C LEU A 45 4.27 -17.59 -0.16
N ALA A 46 3.64 -17.85 -1.29
CA ALA A 46 3.51 -19.21 -1.86
C ALA A 46 2.96 -20.24 -0.84
N GLY A 47 2.13 -19.79 0.08
CA GLY A 47 1.58 -20.60 1.16
C GLY A 47 2.48 -20.80 2.36
N VAL A 48 3.64 -20.17 2.41
CA VAL A 48 4.61 -20.29 3.50
C VAL A 48 4.56 -19.06 4.38
N PRO A 49 4.47 -19.19 5.73
CA PRO A 49 4.62 -18.09 6.65
C PRO A 49 6.05 -17.55 6.62
N VAL A 50 6.17 -16.23 6.49
CA VAL A 50 7.45 -15.52 6.48
C VAL A 50 7.35 -14.29 7.37
N VAL A 51 8.38 -14.05 8.17
CA VAL A 51 8.56 -12.79 8.88
C VAL A 51 9.72 -12.03 8.25
N LEU A 52 9.42 -10.84 7.74
CA LEU A 52 10.42 -9.87 7.30
C LEU A 52 10.83 -9.03 8.50
N ASP A 53 12.11 -9.03 8.82
CA ASP A 53 12.74 -8.20 9.83
C ASP A 53 13.60 -7.14 9.14
N VAL A 54 13.41 -5.87 9.46
CA VAL A 54 14.14 -4.75 8.88
C VAL A 54 14.72 -3.89 9.99
N ALA A 55 16.02 -3.69 9.99
CA ALA A 55 16.72 -2.73 10.84
C ALA A 55 17.29 -1.60 9.98
N PHE A 56 16.99 -0.34 10.35
CA PHE A 56 17.47 0.83 9.64
C PHE A 56 18.79 1.32 10.19
N THR A 57 19.77 1.49 9.30
CA THR A 57 20.97 2.29 9.52
C THR A 57 20.82 3.64 8.79
N PRO A 58 21.76 4.60 8.93
CA PRO A 58 21.68 5.87 8.21
C PRO A 58 21.63 5.76 6.69
N ASP A 59 22.25 4.73 6.12
CA ASP A 59 22.49 4.54 4.69
C ASP A 59 21.98 3.22 4.12
N ALA A 60 21.46 2.31 4.96
CA ALA A 60 20.97 1.02 4.53
C ALA A 60 19.82 0.49 5.38
N ALA A 61 19.01 -0.37 4.78
CA ALA A 61 18.09 -1.28 5.46
C ALA A 61 18.72 -2.66 5.50
N ILE A 62 19.01 -3.16 6.70
CA ILE A 62 19.46 -4.53 6.94
C ILE A 62 18.22 -5.39 7.09
N CYS A 63 18.00 -6.28 6.13
CA CYS A 63 16.77 -7.06 6.03
C CYS A 63 17.08 -8.55 6.23
N GLN A 64 16.20 -9.21 6.96
CA GLN A 64 16.20 -10.66 7.13
C GLN A 64 14.80 -11.18 6.85
N ALA A 65 14.68 -12.32 6.19
CA ALA A 65 13.45 -13.10 6.11
C ALA A 65 13.63 -14.41 6.86
N ASP A 66 12.77 -14.65 7.82
CA ASP A 66 12.62 -15.91 8.53
C ASP A 66 11.47 -16.69 7.88
N ILE A 67 11.80 -17.85 7.27
CA ILE A 67 10.88 -18.63 6.44
C ILE A 67 10.53 -19.90 7.18
N ASP A 68 9.26 -20.07 7.50
CA ASP A 68 8.73 -21.25 8.19
C ASP A 68 8.25 -22.32 7.18
N GLY A 69 9.17 -22.78 6.36
CA GLY A 69 8.92 -23.77 5.31
C GLY A 69 10.03 -23.86 4.28
N ASP A 70 9.74 -24.54 3.17
CA ASP A 70 10.64 -24.73 2.04
C ASP A 70 10.15 -23.94 0.81
N GLY A 71 11.08 -23.54 -0.04
CA GLY A 71 10.80 -22.88 -1.32
C GLY A 71 11.87 -21.86 -1.71
N ASP A 72 12.01 -21.63 -3.00
CA ASP A 72 12.80 -20.52 -3.52
C ASP A 72 11.94 -19.23 -3.49
N LEU A 73 12.08 -18.48 -2.42
CA LEU A 73 11.32 -17.26 -2.18
C LEU A 73 12.19 -15.98 -2.28
N GLU A 74 13.45 -16.09 -2.70
CA GLU A 74 14.39 -14.97 -2.67
C GLU A 74 13.90 -13.77 -3.49
N ALA A 75 13.56 -13.99 -4.77
CA ALA A 75 13.13 -12.90 -5.65
C ALA A 75 11.80 -12.26 -5.23
N PRO A 76 10.73 -13.00 -4.90
CA PRO A 76 9.50 -12.39 -4.40
C PRO A 76 9.66 -11.70 -3.04
N LEU A 77 10.51 -12.20 -2.13
CA LEU A 77 10.79 -11.52 -0.86
C LEU A 77 11.57 -10.23 -1.06
N HIS A 78 12.57 -10.22 -1.93
CA HIS A 78 13.25 -8.99 -2.32
C HIS A 78 12.25 -7.96 -2.90
N GLY A 79 11.33 -8.41 -3.74
CA GLY A 79 10.25 -7.58 -4.27
C GLY A 79 9.36 -6.99 -3.16
N ALA A 80 8.96 -7.80 -2.18
CA ALA A 80 8.18 -7.35 -1.03
C ALA A 80 8.94 -6.33 -0.18
N LEU A 81 10.25 -6.52 0.04
CA LEU A 81 11.10 -5.56 0.74
C LEU A 81 11.16 -4.21 0.03
N LEU A 82 11.34 -4.17 -1.29
CA LEU A 82 11.30 -2.92 -2.05
C LEU A 82 9.96 -2.19 -1.90
N ASN A 83 8.86 -2.94 -1.83
CA ASN A 83 7.52 -2.40 -1.63
C ASN A 83 7.39 -1.77 -0.23
N ILE A 84 7.61 -2.55 0.82
CA ILE A 84 7.39 -2.09 2.21
C ILE A 84 8.32 -0.96 2.62
N LEU A 85 9.46 -0.82 1.96
CA LEU A 85 10.41 0.27 2.15
C LEU A 85 10.13 1.49 1.26
N GLY A 86 9.12 1.44 0.38
CA GLY A 86 8.80 2.55 -0.53
C GLY A 86 9.91 2.86 -1.53
N LEU A 87 10.65 1.82 -1.98
CA LEU A 87 11.78 1.99 -2.89
C LEU A 87 11.40 1.84 -4.38
N ARG A 88 10.12 1.58 -4.69
CA ARG A 88 9.66 1.42 -6.09
C ARG A 88 9.56 2.74 -6.85
N ILE A 89 9.22 3.82 -6.16
CA ILE A 89 9.05 5.14 -6.80
C ILE A 89 10.18 6.05 -6.32
N ASP A 90 10.98 6.53 -7.27
CA ASP A 90 11.94 7.59 -6.98
C ASP A 90 11.22 8.94 -6.93
N PRO A 91 11.30 9.69 -5.81
CA PRO A 91 10.67 10.99 -5.67
C PRO A 91 11.41 12.12 -6.42
N GLN A 92 12.67 11.93 -6.83
CA GLN A 92 13.51 12.98 -7.40
C GLN A 92 12.98 13.57 -8.72
N PRO A 93 12.53 12.76 -9.71
CA PRO A 93 11.99 13.32 -10.96
C PRO A 93 10.78 14.22 -10.72
N PHE A 94 9.91 13.85 -9.77
CA PHE A 94 8.78 14.70 -9.40
C PHE A 94 9.23 15.97 -8.69
N ALA A 95 10.19 15.89 -7.77
CA ALA A 95 10.71 17.05 -7.07
C ALA A 95 11.32 18.08 -8.04
N GLN A 96 12.01 17.61 -9.08
CA GLN A 96 12.54 18.45 -10.16
C GLN A 96 11.41 19.09 -10.97
N LEU A 97 10.39 18.33 -11.35
CA LEU A 97 9.21 18.84 -12.06
C LEU A 97 8.49 19.92 -11.24
N ALA A 98 8.28 19.67 -9.96
CA ALA A 98 7.56 20.56 -9.05
C ALA A 98 8.36 21.80 -8.62
N ALA A 99 9.67 21.84 -8.83
CA ALA A 99 10.53 22.94 -8.35
C ALA A 99 10.13 24.33 -8.89
N GLY A 100 9.61 24.38 -10.12
CA GLY A 100 9.11 25.59 -10.76
C GLY A 100 7.61 25.86 -10.55
N ASP A 101 6.89 24.96 -9.89
CA ASP A 101 5.44 25.08 -9.69
C ASP A 101 5.15 25.88 -8.40
N PRO A 102 4.47 27.04 -8.48
CA PRO A 102 4.22 27.89 -7.32
C PRO A 102 3.33 27.23 -6.26
N LEU A 103 2.52 26.25 -6.62
CA LEU A 103 1.61 25.54 -5.71
C LEU A 103 2.26 24.32 -5.07
N LEU A 104 2.97 23.50 -5.86
CA LEU A 104 3.57 22.25 -5.36
C LEU A 104 4.96 22.43 -4.77
N ALA A 105 5.77 23.38 -5.25
CA ALA A 105 7.10 23.58 -4.69
C ALA A 105 7.10 23.79 -3.16
N PRO A 106 6.17 24.55 -2.56
CA PRO A 106 6.07 24.67 -1.10
C PRO A 106 5.79 23.33 -0.42
N LEU A 107 4.88 22.52 -0.97
CA LEU A 107 4.53 21.21 -0.39
C LEU A 107 5.72 20.23 -0.43
N VAL A 108 6.46 20.23 -1.54
CA VAL A 108 7.67 19.40 -1.70
C VAL A 108 8.77 19.84 -0.74
N ARG A 109 8.95 21.16 -0.54
CA ARG A 109 9.93 21.68 0.45
C ARG A 109 9.62 21.32 1.90
N VAL A 110 8.34 21.25 2.26
CA VAL A 110 7.91 20.80 3.60
C VAL A 110 8.11 19.30 3.79
N ASN A 111 7.99 18.52 2.74
CA ASN A 111 8.14 17.07 2.77
C ASN A 111 9.19 16.58 1.76
N PRO A 112 10.48 16.97 1.93
CA PRO A 112 11.52 16.54 1.00
C PRO A 112 11.68 15.01 1.07
N GLY A 113 11.86 14.40 -0.12
CA GLY A 113 12.06 12.96 -0.19
C GLY A 113 10.85 12.09 0.22
N LEU A 114 9.64 12.67 0.28
CA LEU A 114 8.41 11.93 0.57
C LEU A 114 8.31 10.68 -0.29
N ARG A 115 8.04 9.53 0.33
CA ARG A 115 7.96 8.24 -0.34
C ARG A 115 6.58 7.62 -0.25
N ILE A 116 6.27 6.84 -1.27
CA ILE A 116 5.07 6.01 -1.27
C ILE A 116 5.45 4.63 -0.72
N VAL A 117 5.15 4.41 0.54
CA VAL A 117 5.27 3.07 1.15
C VAL A 117 4.17 2.17 0.59
N GLN A 118 4.53 0.98 0.12
CA GLN A 118 3.59 0.02 -0.44
C GLN A 118 3.25 -1.10 0.56
N SER A 119 2.17 -1.82 0.27
CA SER A 119 1.89 -3.14 0.86
C SER A 119 2.89 -4.17 0.34
N ALA A 120 3.10 -5.26 1.06
CA ALA A 120 4.06 -6.28 0.62
C ALA A 120 3.65 -6.92 -0.72
N SER A 121 2.36 -6.98 -1.02
CA SER A 121 1.83 -7.56 -2.25
C SER A 121 0.66 -6.76 -2.83
N PRO A 122 0.36 -6.93 -4.14
CA PRO A 122 -0.84 -6.36 -4.75
C PRO A 122 -2.14 -6.87 -4.11
N PHE A 123 -2.19 -8.12 -3.68
CA PHE A 123 -3.35 -8.68 -2.99
C PHE A 123 -3.61 -7.98 -1.65
N GLU A 124 -2.56 -7.72 -0.87
CA GLU A 124 -2.67 -6.94 0.36
C GLU A 124 -3.21 -5.53 0.08
N ALA A 125 -2.71 -4.85 -0.95
CA ALA A 125 -3.16 -3.51 -1.31
C ALA A 125 -4.64 -3.48 -1.75
N LEU A 126 -5.08 -4.45 -2.55
CA LEU A 126 -6.47 -4.58 -3.01
C LEU A 126 -7.42 -4.86 -1.86
N THR A 127 -7.10 -5.84 -1.03
CA THR A 127 -7.96 -6.21 0.12
C THR A 127 -8.03 -5.09 1.13
N TRP A 128 -6.93 -4.38 1.39
CA TRP A 128 -6.95 -3.17 2.22
C TRP A 128 -7.86 -2.08 1.63
N ALA A 129 -7.76 -1.82 0.32
CA ALA A 129 -8.60 -0.83 -0.34
C ALA A 129 -10.10 -1.19 -0.24
N ILE A 130 -10.46 -2.47 -0.46
CA ILE A 130 -11.85 -2.95 -0.33
C ILE A 130 -12.34 -2.81 1.12
N ILE A 131 -11.53 -3.19 2.10
CA ILE A 131 -11.86 -3.06 3.52
C ILE A 131 -12.10 -1.61 3.88
N GLY A 132 -11.28 -0.68 3.40
CA GLY A 132 -11.35 0.74 3.69
C GLY A 132 -12.48 1.52 3.01
N GLN A 133 -13.19 0.94 2.03
CA GLN A 133 -14.25 1.64 1.32
C GLN A 133 -15.33 2.20 2.27
N GLN A 134 -15.62 3.51 2.18
CA GLN A 134 -16.73 4.18 2.85
C GLN A 134 -16.76 4.06 4.39
N ILE A 135 -15.61 3.87 5.03
CA ILE A 135 -15.49 3.84 6.49
C ILE A 135 -14.30 4.70 6.94
N ASN A 136 -14.25 5.03 8.23
CA ASN A 136 -13.10 5.74 8.80
C ASN A 136 -11.90 4.80 9.00
N LEU A 137 -10.72 5.39 9.09
CA LEU A 137 -9.46 4.67 9.20
C LEU A 137 -9.35 3.74 10.44
N PRO A 138 -9.73 4.17 11.67
CA PRO A 138 -9.68 3.27 12.84
C PRO A 138 -10.53 2.01 12.67
N PHE A 139 -11.71 2.13 12.08
CA PHE A 139 -12.57 0.97 11.83
C PHE A 139 -12.00 0.08 10.72
N ALA A 140 -11.41 0.68 9.67
CA ALA A 140 -10.72 -0.09 8.63
C ALA A 140 -9.54 -0.91 9.18
N ILE A 141 -8.75 -0.33 10.09
CA ILE A 141 -7.65 -1.03 10.78
C ILE A 141 -8.20 -2.21 11.61
N SER A 142 -9.27 -1.99 12.35
CA SER A 142 -9.93 -3.07 13.12
C SER A 142 -10.42 -4.21 12.23
N LEU A 143 -11.04 -3.89 11.09
CA LEU A 143 -11.48 -4.91 10.13
C LEU A 143 -10.30 -5.64 9.47
N ARG A 144 -9.20 -4.92 9.12
CA ARG A 144 -7.99 -5.54 8.59
C ARG A 144 -7.39 -6.55 9.58
N ARG A 145 -7.31 -6.18 10.85
CA ARG A 145 -6.87 -7.08 11.91
C ARG A 145 -7.74 -8.34 11.97
N THR A 146 -9.05 -8.16 11.99
CA THR A 146 -10.01 -9.27 11.96
C THR A 146 -9.81 -10.16 10.74
N PHE A 147 -9.57 -9.57 9.57
CA PHE A 147 -9.30 -10.30 8.32
C PHE A 147 -8.03 -11.15 8.42
N ILE A 148 -6.95 -10.59 8.98
CA ILE A 148 -5.70 -11.32 9.20
C ILE A 148 -5.90 -12.49 10.17
N LEU A 149 -6.59 -12.26 11.28
CA LEU A 149 -6.86 -13.31 12.28
C LEU A 149 -7.78 -14.41 11.74
N GLN A 150 -8.64 -14.11 10.76
CA GLN A 150 -9.57 -15.06 10.19
C GLN A 150 -8.96 -15.90 9.05
N ALA A 151 -8.14 -15.29 8.21
CA ALA A 151 -7.60 -15.91 7.00
C ALA A 151 -6.10 -16.17 7.05
N GLY A 152 -5.36 -15.40 7.87
CA GLY A 152 -3.91 -15.54 7.98
C GLY A 152 -3.47 -16.73 8.80
N ARG A 153 -2.16 -16.91 8.87
CA ARG A 153 -1.52 -17.96 9.68
C ARG A 153 -0.42 -17.35 10.53
N GLN A 154 -0.17 -17.95 11.71
CA GLN A 154 0.97 -17.56 12.53
C GLN A 154 2.26 -18.18 12.00
N HIS A 155 3.31 -17.39 11.98
CA HIS A 155 4.69 -17.85 11.88
C HIS A 155 5.15 -18.46 13.20
N GLY A 156 6.16 -19.31 13.19
CA GLY A 156 6.72 -19.93 14.40
C GLY A 156 7.17 -18.94 15.48
N SER A 157 7.46 -17.69 15.13
CA SER A 157 7.72 -16.59 16.08
C SER A 157 6.48 -16.02 16.77
N GLY A 158 5.26 -16.48 16.42
CA GLY A 158 4.00 -15.99 16.95
C GLY A 158 3.41 -14.78 16.23
N LEU A 159 4.13 -14.14 15.31
CA LEU A 159 3.60 -13.05 14.50
C LEU A 159 2.61 -13.60 13.46
N TRP A 160 1.47 -12.95 13.29
CA TRP A 160 0.53 -13.32 12.24
C TRP A 160 1.02 -12.86 10.87
N CYS A 161 0.79 -13.69 9.86
CA CYS A 161 1.12 -13.41 8.48
C CYS A 161 -0.12 -12.97 7.71
N TYR A 162 0.01 -11.89 6.93
CA TYR A 162 -1.07 -11.41 6.05
C TYR A 162 -1.43 -12.50 5.05
N PRO A 163 -2.74 -12.81 4.84
CA PRO A 163 -3.18 -13.93 4.01
C PRO A 163 -2.92 -13.71 2.52
N GLU A 164 -2.76 -14.79 1.79
CA GLU A 164 -2.81 -14.84 0.33
C GLU A 164 -4.25 -15.11 -0.16
N ALA A 165 -4.45 -15.00 -1.48
CA ALA A 165 -5.74 -15.24 -2.11
C ALA A 165 -6.30 -16.62 -1.79
N ARG A 166 -5.46 -17.67 -1.81
CA ARG A 166 -5.85 -19.05 -1.49
C ARG A 166 -6.42 -19.24 -0.10
N ASP A 167 -5.91 -18.47 0.86
CA ASP A 167 -6.35 -18.56 2.26
C ASP A 167 -7.72 -17.90 2.42
N VAL A 168 -7.94 -16.78 1.75
CA VAL A 168 -9.21 -16.05 1.75
C VAL A 168 -10.29 -16.76 0.91
N ALA A 169 -9.91 -17.39 -0.20
CA ALA A 169 -10.83 -18.10 -1.09
C ALA A 169 -11.60 -19.25 -0.38
N ARG A 170 -11.02 -19.80 0.69
CA ARG A 170 -11.60 -20.89 1.50
C ARG A 170 -12.65 -20.42 2.50
N LEU A 171 -12.72 -19.12 2.76
CA LEU A 171 -13.69 -18.57 3.71
C LEU A 171 -15.09 -18.57 3.11
N GLU A 172 -16.08 -18.71 4.01
CA GLU A 172 -17.47 -18.46 3.69
C GLU A 172 -17.86 -17.02 4.03
N ILE A 173 -18.96 -16.56 3.48
CA ILE A 173 -19.40 -15.17 3.66
C ILE A 173 -19.68 -14.85 5.13
N GLU A 174 -20.18 -15.83 5.86
CA GLU A 174 -20.51 -15.78 7.29
C GLU A 174 -19.27 -15.58 8.15
N ASP A 175 -18.11 -16.08 7.74
CA ASP A 175 -16.85 -15.90 8.44
C ASP A 175 -16.43 -14.42 8.55
N LEU A 176 -16.83 -13.63 7.57
CA LEU A 176 -16.56 -12.18 7.54
C LEU A 176 -17.76 -11.37 8.08
N THR A 177 -18.99 -11.70 7.67
CA THR A 177 -20.16 -10.90 8.06
C THR A 177 -20.48 -11.00 9.55
N SER A 178 -20.24 -12.15 10.19
CA SER A 178 -20.34 -12.30 11.66
C SER A 178 -19.32 -11.41 12.41
N ARG A 179 -18.33 -10.87 11.73
CA ARG A 179 -17.23 -10.05 12.27
C ARG A 179 -17.26 -8.61 11.77
N LYS A 180 -18.43 -8.05 11.58
CA LYS A 180 -18.69 -6.63 11.24
C LYS A 180 -18.32 -6.23 9.81
N PHE A 181 -17.96 -7.15 8.92
CA PHE A 181 -17.88 -6.84 7.50
C PHE A 181 -19.29 -6.65 6.92
N SER A 182 -19.49 -5.62 6.12
CA SER A 182 -20.71 -5.57 5.31
C SER A 182 -20.73 -6.71 4.30
N ARG A 183 -21.93 -7.20 3.98
CA ARG A 183 -22.09 -8.28 3.00
C ARG A 183 -21.40 -7.95 1.66
N ALA A 184 -21.54 -6.71 1.19
CA ALA A 184 -20.92 -6.28 -0.05
C ALA A 184 -19.38 -6.36 -0.02
N LYS A 185 -18.74 -5.97 1.11
CA LYS A 185 -17.29 -6.11 1.28
C LYS A 185 -16.86 -7.57 1.32
N ALA A 186 -17.55 -8.40 2.11
CA ALA A 186 -17.27 -9.83 2.19
C ALA A 186 -17.37 -10.49 0.80
N GLU A 187 -18.46 -10.25 0.06
CA GLU A 187 -18.63 -10.77 -1.30
C GLU A 187 -17.52 -10.30 -2.25
N THR A 188 -17.08 -9.05 -2.16
CA THR A 188 -16.03 -8.52 -3.02
C THR A 188 -14.68 -9.15 -2.69
N LEU A 189 -14.32 -9.27 -1.39
CA LEU A 189 -13.09 -9.91 -0.93
C LEU A 189 -13.01 -11.38 -1.37
N LEU A 190 -14.08 -12.14 -1.14
CA LEU A 190 -14.15 -13.55 -1.53
C LEU A 190 -14.10 -13.73 -3.05
N ARG A 191 -14.81 -12.89 -3.81
CA ARG A 191 -14.77 -12.93 -5.28
C ARG A 191 -13.37 -12.65 -5.80
N LEU A 192 -12.71 -11.58 -5.33
CA LEU A 192 -11.34 -11.27 -5.69
C LEU A 192 -10.41 -12.45 -5.40
N ALA A 193 -10.50 -12.99 -4.19
CA ALA A 193 -9.65 -14.09 -3.74
C ALA A 193 -9.83 -15.36 -4.60
N ARG A 194 -11.07 -15.74 -4.89
CA ARG A 194 -11.37 -16.90 -5.72
C ARG A 194 -10.88 -16.74 -7.16
N LEU A 195 -11.10 -15.57 -7.77
CA LEU A 195 -10.61 -15.30 -9.14
C LEU A 195 -9.08 -15.37 -9.23
N VAL A 196 -8.38 -14.93 -8.19
CA VAL A 196 -6.91 -14.99 -8.13
C VAL A 196 -6.44 -16.42 -7.87
N ASP A 197 -7.04 -17.14 -6.93
CA ASP A 197 -6.69 -18.52 -6.57
C ASP A 197 -6.93 -19.50 -7.72
N GLU A 198 -8.01 -19.30 -8.48
CA GLU A 198 -8.37 -20.06 -9.69
C GLU A 198 -7.50 -19.71 -10.91
N GLY A 199 -6.64 -18.68 -10.81
CA GLY A 199 -5.83 -18.21 -11.93
C GLY A 199 -6.61 -17.45 -13.03
N THR A 200 -7.90 -17.17 -12.81
CA THR A 200 -8.74 -16.40 -13.74
C THR A 200 -8.34 -14.91 -13.76
N LEU A 201 -7.85 -14.39 -12.64
CA LEU A 201 -7.30 -13.05 -12.52
C LEU A 201 -5.85 -13.12 -12.04
N SER A 202 -4.91 -12.74 -12.91
CA SER A 202 -3.51 -12.56 -12.48
C SER A 202 -3.32 -11.19 -11.84
N LEU A 203 -2.61 -11.15 -10.73
CA LEU A 203 -2.13 -9.90 -10.10
C LEU A 203 -0.67 -9.60 -10.46
N GLU A 204 -0.05 -10.33 -11.34
CA GLU A 204 1.26 -10.01 -11.88
C GLU A 204 1.12 -8.96 -12.99
N LEU A 205 1.98 -7.94 -12.96
CA LEU A 205 2.04 -7.01 -14.08
C LEU A 205 2.52 -7.78 -15.32
N PRO A 206 1.87 -7.60 -16.48
CA PRO A 206 2.37 -8.14 -17.72
C PRO A 206 3.82 -7.70 -17.97
N ALA A 207 4.62 -8.52 -18.63
CA ALA A 207 6.00 -8.18 -18.98
C ALA A 207 6.11 -6.89 -19.80
N SER A 208 5.05 -6.52 -20.54
CA SER A 208 4.91 -5.23 -21.23
C SER A 208 4.74 -4.05 -20.29
N GLY A 209 4.46 -4.25 -19.00
CA GLY A 209 4.09 -3.19 -18.07
C GLY A 209 2.72 -2.57 -18.35
N ASP A 210 1.84 -3.27 -19.06
CA ASP A 210 0.52 -2.75 -19.46
C ASP A 210 -0.43 -2.60 -18.27
N VAL A 211 -0.35 -1.44 -17.64
CA VAL A 211 -1.21 -1.05 -16.50
C VAL A 211 -2.66 -0.88 -16.93
N ALA A 212 -2.93 -0.57 -18.21
CA ALA A 212 -4.30 -0.39 -18.70
C ALA A 212 -5.04 -1.74 -18.74
N ALA A 213 -4.41 -2.81 -19.24
CA ALA A 213 -4.97 -4.15 -19.22
C ALA A 213 -5.25 -4.63 -17.79
N MET A 214 -4.29 -4.44 -16.87
CA MET A 214 -4.47 -4.75 -15.44
C MET A 214 -5.65 -3.97 -14.84
N SER A 215 -5.76 -2.68 -15.13
CA SER A 215 -6.85 -1.83 -14.63
C SER A 215 -8.21 -2.31 -15.12
N GLN A 216 -8.32 -2.68 -16.39
CA GLN A 216 -9.55 -3.22 -16.96
C GLN A 216 -9.95 -4.55 -16.32
N ALA A 217 -8.99 -5.46 -16.13
CA ALA A 217 -9.24 -6.74 -15.47
C ALA A 217 -9.74 -6.56 -14.03
N LEU A 218 -9.15 -5.64 -13.28
CA LEU A 218 -9.59 -5.31 -11.91
C LEU A 218 -10.97 -4.65 -11.90
N LEU A 219 -11.27 -3.73 -12.82
CA LEU A 219 -12.57 -3.07 -12.93
C LEU A 219 -13.71 -4.03 -13.30
N ALA A 220 -13.41 -5.15 -13.94
CA ALA A 220 -14.39 -6.20 -14.24
C ALA A 220 -14.84 -6.95 -12.97
N VAL A 221 -14.10 -6.87 -11.88
CA VAL A 221 -14.46 -7.50 -10.60
C VAL A 221 -15.54 -6.67 -9.91
N LYS A 222 -16.75 -7.23 -9.76
CA LYS A 222 -17.86 -6.54 -9.08
C LYS A 222 -17.44 -6.12 -7.65
N GLY A 223 -17.58 -4.83 -7.35
CA GLY A 223 -17.21 -4.20 -6.08
C GLY A 223 -15.85 -3.49 -6.10
N ILE A 224 -15.07 -3.64 -7.19
CA ILE A 224 -13.84 -2.90 -7.42
C ILE A 224 -14.13 -1.75 -8.38
N GLY A 225 -13.95 -0.53 -7.90
CA GLY A 225 -14.14 0.69 -8.68
C GLY A 225 -12.81 1.38 -9.02
N PRO A 226 -12.85 2.48 -9.81
CA PRO A 226 -11.65 3.20 -10.26
C PRO A 226 -10.73 3.64 -9.12
N TRP A 227 -11.28 4.08 -7.99
CA TRP A 227 -10.48 4.45 -6.82
C TRP A 227 -9.70 3.25 -6.25
N THR A 228 -10.37 2.09 -6.12
CA THR A 228 -9.72 0.85 -5.62
C THR A 228 -8.60 0.41 -6.55
N VAL A 229 -8.80 0.49 -7.86
CA VAL A 229 -7.78 0.16 -8.86
C VAL A 229 -6.58 1.10 -8.73
N ASN A 230 -6.79 2.42 -8.73
CA ASN A 230 -5.70 3.39 -8.60
C ASN A 230 -4.96 3.24 -7.26
N TYR A 231 -5.68 2.96 -6.17
CA TYR A 231 -5.06 2.68 -4.88
C TYR A 231 -4.19 1.43 -4.92
N ALA A 232 -4.66 0.35 -5.55
CA ALA A 232 -3.89 -0.88 -5.71
C ALA A 232 -2.64 -0.67 -6.59
N LEU A 233 -2.75 0.08 -7.67
CA LEU A 233 -1.62 0.43 -8.53
C LEU A 233 -0.55 1.20 -7.76
N LEU A 234 -0.96 2.17 -6.97
CA LEU A 234 -0.08 2.96 -6.12
C LEU A 234 0.54 2.12 -4.99
N ARG A 235 -0.27 1.38 -4.22
CA ARG A 235 0.16 0.70 -2.99
C ARG A 235 0.60 -0.74 -3.18
N GLY A 236 0.20 -1.38 -4.28
CA GLY A 236 0.56 -2.77 -4.58
C GLY A 236 1.68 -2.89 -5.59
N TYR A 237 1.71 -2.00 -6.58
CA TYR A 237 2.65 -2.08 -7.69
C TYR A 237 3.70 -0.95 -7.70
N GLY A 238 3.52 0.10 -6.91
CA GLY A 238 4.40 1.26 -6.96
C GLY A 238 4.32 2.00 -8.29
N TYR A 239 3.14 2.06 -8.91
CA TYR A 239 2.97 2.75 -10.17
C TYR A 239 3.01 4.27 -9.96
N ALA A 240 3.89 4.95 -10.72
CA ALA A 240 4.21 6.36 -10.49
C ALA A 240 3.13 7.32 -11.01
N ASP A 241 2.20 6.86 -11.86
CA ASP A 241 1.27 7.74 -12.57
C ASP A 241 -0.21 7.41 -12.30
N CYS A 242 -0.57 7.15 -11.02
CA CYS A 242 -1.97 6.94 -10.61
C CYS A 242 -2.72 8.27 -10.53
N SER A 243 -3.84 8.36 -11.24
CA SER A 243 -4.76 9.48 -11.09
C SER A 243 -5.74 9.22 -9.95
N LEU A 244 -5.45 9.74 -8.77
CA LEU A 244 -6.29 9.60 -7.57
C LEU A 244 -7.39 10.67 -7.48
N HIS A 245 -7.88 11.16 -8.61
CA HIS A 245 -8.89 12.23 -8.70
C HIS A 245 -10.22 11.92 -7.99
N GLY A 246 -10.55 10.63 -7.82
CA GLY A 246 -11.74 10.18 -7.07
C GLY A 246 -11.56 10.19 -5.56
N ASP A 247 -10.35 10.40 -5.03
CA ASP A 247 -10.06 10.38 -3.61
C ASP A 247 -10.58 11.66 -2.91
N VAL A 248 -11.37 11.47 -1.85
CA VAL A 248 -12.01 12.59 -1.14
C VAL A 248 -11.00 13.48 -0.42
N ALA A 249 -9.92 12.87 0.12
CA ALA A 249 -8.88 13.62 0.82
C ALA A 249 -8.01 14.41 -0.16
N ILE A 250 -7.66 13.84 -1.31
CA ILE A 250 -6.97 14.55 -2.40
C ILE A 250 -7.77 15.77 -2.85
N ARG A 251 -9.07 15.60 -3.07
CA ARG A 251 -9.96 16.70 -3.48
C ARG A 251 -10.06 17.79 -2.41
N ALA A 252 -10.09 17.40 -1.13
CA ALA A 252 -10.09 18.36 -0.02
C ALA A 252 -8.75 19.10 0.11
N ALA A 253 -7.63 18.41 -0.10
CA ALA A 253 -6.30 19.02 -0.12
C ALA A 253 -6.16 20.01 -1.29
N LEU A 254 -6.64 19.62 -2.47
CA LEU A 254 -6.63 20.47 -3.65
C LEU A 254 -7.50 21.74 -3.47
N GLN A 255 -8.67 21.60 -2.84
CA GLN A 255 -9.51 22.76 -2.47
C GLN A 255 -8.72 23.78 -1.65
N LYS A 256 -8.03 23.33 -0.61
CA LYS A 256 -7.21 24.20 0.24
C LYS A 256 -6.06 24.85 -0.55
N LEU A 257 -5.37 24.05 -1.37
CA LEU A 257 -4.23 24.50 -2.15
C LEU A 257 -4.60 25.59 -3.16
N LEU A 258 -5.77 25.44 -3.80
CA LEU A 258 -6.27 26.39 -4.80
C LEU A 258 -7.03 27.57 -4.19
N GLY A 259 -7.38 27.53 -2.89
CA GLY A 259 -8.23 28.54 -2.25
C GLY A 259 -9.66 28.57 -2.80
N GLU A 260 -10.16 27.44 -3.33
CA GLU A 260 -11.51 27.35 -3.90
C GLU A 260 -12.57 27.25 -2.79
N GLU A 261 -13.71 27.93 -2.96
CA GLU A 261 -14.81 27.88 -1.98
C GLU A 261 -15.44 26.48 -1.91
N ALA A 262 -15.59 25.83 -3.05
CA ALA A 262 -16.16 24.49 -3.17
C ALA A 262 -15.07 23.44 -3.44
N LYS A 263 -15.29 22.23 -2.89
CA LYS A 263 -14.42 21.10 -3.17
C LYS A 263 -14.48 20.76 -4.67
N PRO A 264 -13.34 20.71 -5.38
CA PRO A 264 -13.29 20.33 -6.79
C PRO A 264 -13.98 18.98 -7.02
N ASP A 265 -14.70 18.83 -8.10
CA ASP A 265 -15.24 17.56 -8.54
C ASP A 265 -14.15 16.65 -9.11
N MET A 266 -14.49 15.42 -9.50
CA MET A 266 -13.53 14.46 -10.03
C MET A 266 -12.92 14.94 -11.35
N ALA A 267 -13.70 15.55 -12.24
CA ALA A 267 -13.21 16.01 -13.54
C ALA A 267 -12.22 17.16 -13.39
N ARG A 268 -12.53 18.15 -12.52
CA ARG A 268 -11.62 19.26 -12.19
C ARG A 268 -10.32 18.76 -11.55
N THR A 269 -10.43 17.79 -10.64
CA THR A 269 -9.26 17.20 -9.97
C THR A 269 -8.39 16.42 -10.94
N GLU A 270 -8.99 15.64 -11.84
CA GLU A 270 -8.26 14.91 -12.87
C GLU A 270 -7.55 15.85 -13.83
N GLN A 271 -8.23 16.91 -14.28
CA GLN A 271 -7.62 17.93 -15.14
C GLN A 271 -6.40 18.57 -14.47
N TRP A 272 -6.49 18.88 -13.17
CA TRP A 272 -5.38 19.46 -12.43
C TRP A 272 -4.22 18.46 -12.26
N LEU A 273 -4.49 17.19 -11.93
CA LEU A 273 -3.45 16.16 -11.78
C LEU A 273 -2.77 15.82 -13.10
N ARG A 274 -3.44 15.96 -14.25
CA ARG A 274 -2.92 15.58 -15.58
C ARG A 274 -1.60 16.27 -15.94
N GLN A 275 -1.39 17.51 -15.49
CA GLN A 275 -0.17 18.26 -15.76
C GLN A 275 1.08 17.65 -15.11
N TYR A 276 0.91 16.78 -14.12
CA TYR A 276 2.01 16.12 -13.42
C TYR A 276 2.30 14.70 -13.92
N ALA A 277 1.68 14.28 -15.02
CA ALA A 277 2.05 13.01 -15.64
C ALA A 277 3.51 13.08 -16.15
N PRO A 278 4.29 12.01 -15.98
CA PRO A 278 3.95 10.67 -15.49
C PRO A 278 4.14 10.48 -13.96
N HIS A 279 4.05 11.53 -13.16
CA HIS A 279 4.32 11.52 -11.71
C HIS A 279 3.08 11.86 -10.86
N ARG A 280 1.86 11.61 -11.35
CA ARG A 280 0.61 11.97 -10.66
C ARG A 280 0.49 11.37 -9.27
N THR A 281 1.08 10.19 -9.05
CA THR A 281 1.16 9.54 -7.74
C THR A 281 1.86 10.41 -6.71
N MET A 282 2.98 11.02 -7.09
CA MET A 282 3.74 11.89 -6.18
C MET A 282 3.01 13.22 -5.91
N ALA A 283 2.35 13.80 -6.92
CA ALA A 283 1.49 14.97 -6.72
C ALA A 283 0.39 14.68 -5.70
N ALA A 284 -0.29 13.54 -5.83
CA ALA A 284 -1.31 13.10 -4.89
C ALA A 284 -0.74 12.83 -3.48
N ALA A 285 0.45 12.26 -3.37
CA ALA A 285 1.10 12.01 -2.09
C ALA A 285 1.39 13.31 -1.32
N HIS A 286 1.91 14.33 -2.00
CA HIS A 286 2.15 15.64 -1.39
C HIS A 286 0.84 16.35 -1.01
N LEU A 287 -0.24 16.17 -1.78
CA LEU A 287 -1.56 16.63 -1.37
C LEU A 287 -2.05 15.92 -0.11
N TRP A 288 -1.93 14.60 0.00
CA TRP A 288 -2.26 13.88 1.24
C TRP A 288 -1.43 14.35 2.43
N ALA A 289 -0.12 14.51 2.25
CA ALA A 289 0.77 14.98 3.30
C ALA A 289 0.40 16.39 3.80
N SER A 290 -0.10 17.26 2.93
CA SER A 290 -0.52 18.62 3.30
C SER A 290 -1.75 18.68 4.22
N LEU A 291 -2.47 17.58 4.38
CA LEU A 291 -3.60 17.47 5.30
C LEU A 291 -3.20 17.08 6.72
N GLN A 292 -1.99 16.59 6.89
CA GLN A 292 -1.45 16.26 8.21
C GLN A 292 -0.86 17.51 8.86
N PRO A 293 -0.95 17.65 10.20
CA PRO A 293 -0.21 18.71 10.88
C PRO A 293 1.30 18.52 10.59
N PRO A 294 2.04 19.62 10.44
CA PRO A 294 3.50 19.52 10.31
C PRO A 294 4.04 18.69 11.47
N ALA A 295 5.02 17.83 11.17
CA ALA A 295 5.74 17.11 12.24
C ALA A 295 6.26 18.15 13.22
N SER A 296 5.87 18.03 14.50
CA SER A 296 6.42 18.87 15.55
C SER A 296 7.92 18.57 15.62
N ASP A 297 8.73 19.61 15.36
CA ASP A 297 10.16 19.56 15.59
C ASP A 297 10.38 19.15 17.05
N GLY A 298 10.81 17.89 17.25
CA GLY A 298 11.15 17.31 18.54
C GLY A 298 12.64 17.48 18.82
#